data_c7d880c0abfec0e40b3972cf011eaa0d
#
_entry.id   c7d880c0abfec0e40b3972cf011eaa0d
#
_cell.length_a   1.000
_cell.length_b   1.000
_cell.length_c   1.000
_cell.angle_alpha   90.00
_cell.angle_beta   90.00
_cell.angle_gamma   90.00
#
_symmetry.space_group_name_H-M   'P 1'
#
loop_
_entity.id
_entity.type
_entity.pdbx_description
1 polymer ?
#
loop_
_entity_poly.entity_id
_entity_poly.type
_entity_poly.pdbx_seq_one_letter_code
_entity_poly.pdbx_strand_id
1 'polypeptide(L)'
;KTDACDAVLFPASFWGRKYAPILQVRLKTGLCADCTYLETDGNELFMYRPALGGDVTAKIKCTKKPALATVRVEAKTENDVIISVGKGAVDYIDDFKSYADKNGFGFGVSRPVVDTGKAPYDCQVGLTGKNVNPKIYVAAGISGAVQHTCAIEKAGVVIGINPDRNARIFSYCDYGIVCTAEEILNVLC
;
A
#
# COMPACT_ATOMS: atom_id res chain seq x y z
N LYS A 1 21.85 -3.58 -25.92
CA LYS A 1 21.24 -4.54 -26.86
C LYS A 1 19.96 -5.02 -26.19
N THR A 2 18.84 -4.42 -26.56
CA THR A 2 17.50 -4.92 -26.24
C THR A 2 17.16 -5.97 -27.32
N ASP A 3 17.85 -7.08 -27.30
CA ASP A 3 17.51 -8.19 -28.15
C ASP A 3 16.18 -8.75 -27.65
N ALA A 4 15.11 -8.31 -28.33
CA ALA A 4 13.81 -8.96 -28.42
C ALA A 4 13.20 -9.52 -27.11
N CYS A 5 13.00 -8.70 -26.09
CA CYS A 5 12.09 -9.09 -25.03
C CYS A 5 10.65 -8.70 -25.38
N ASP A 6 9.70 -9.59 -25.14
CA ASP A 6 8.28 -9.34 -25.38
C ASP A 6 7.66 -8.44 -24.30
N ALA A 7 8.20 -8.45 -23.10
CA ALA A 7 7.73 -7.65 -21.97
C ALA A 7 8.86 -7.24 -21.03
N VAL A 8 8.69 -6.10 -20.34
CA VAL A 8 9.53 -5.65 -19.23
C VAL A 8 8.66 -5.37 -18.03
N LEU A 9 8.90 -6.11 -16.96
CA LEU A 9 8.14 -6.01 -15.71
C LEU A 9 8.96 -5.28 -14.66
N PHE A 10 8.35 -4.34 -13.99
CA PHE A 10 8.90 -3.60 -12.86
C PHE A 10 8.11 -3.95 -11.59
N PRO A 11 8.71 -4.01 -10.41
CA PRO A 11 7.94 -3.99 -9.18
C PRO A 11 7.19 -2.65 -9.10
N ALA A 12 5.95 -2.65 -8.60
CA ALA A 12 5.18 -1.43 -8.36
C ALA A 12 5.68 -0.67 -7.10
N SER A 13 7.01 -0.54 -6.95
CA SER A 13 7.71 0.24 -5.95
C SER A 13 7.85 1.69 -6.38
N PHE A 14 8.37 2.55 -5.50
CA PHE A 14 8.73 3.94 -5.84
C PHE A 14 9.60 4.00 -7.10
N TRP A 15 10.64 3.18 -7.20
CA TRP A 15 11.55 3.16 -8.35
C TRP A 15 10.87 2.65 -9.62
N GLY A 16 10.10 1.57 -9.53
CA GLY A 16 9.37 1.03 -10.68
C GLY A 16 8.38 2.05 -11.24
N ARG A 17 7.61 2.71 -10.38
CA ARG A 17 6.65 3.76 -10.78
C ARG A 17 7.34 5.02 -11.33
N LYS A 18 8.59 5.30 -10.93
CA LYS A 18 9.39 6.41 -11.46
C LYS A 18 9.96 6.09 -12.84
N TYR A 19 10.56 4.91 -13.02
CA TYR A 19 11.33 4.61 -14.24
C TYR A 19 10.51 3.96 -15.35
N ALA A 20 9.47 3.18 -15.04
CA ALA A 20 8.66 2.54 -16.08
C ALA A 20 8.00 3.54 -17.05
N PRO A 21 7.41 4.68 -16.62
CA PRO A 21 6.89 5.68 -17.54
C PRO A 21 7.96 6.34 -18.41
N ILE A 22 9.17 6.54 -17.87
CA ILE A 22 10.29 7.11 -18.63
C ILE A 22 10.70 6.15 -19.76
N LEU A 23 10.78 4.86 -19.44
CA LEU A 23 11.10 3.82 -20.42
C LEU A 23 9.99 3.70 -21.47
N GLN A 24 8.72 3.77 -21.05
CA GLN A 24 7.55 3.76 -21.94
C GLN A 24 7.66 4.82 -23.04
N VAL A 25 7.96 6.06 -22.66
CA VAL A 25 8.10 7.18 -23.60
C VAL A 25 9.27 6.94 -24.57
N ARG A 26 10.41 6.47 -24.05
CA ARG A 26 11.60 6.19 -24.86
C ARG A 26 11.38 5.09 -25.89
N LEU A 27 10.68 4.03 -25.50
CA LEU A 27 10.38 2.89 -26.36
C LEU A 27 9.11 3.09 -27.21
N LYS A 28 8.36 4.16 -26.97
CA LYS A 28 7.09 4.48 -27.65
C LYS A 28 6.09 3.30 -27.60
N THR A 29 6.02 2.62 -26.47
CA THR A 29 5.17 1.45 -26.22
C THR A 29 4.11 1.74 -25.16
N GLY A 30 3.29 0.74 -24.79
CA GLY A 30 2.28 0.84 -23.73
C GLY A 30 2.85 0.45 -22.37
N LEU A 31 2.29 1.05 -21.29
CA LEU A 31 2.58 0.70 -19.91
C LEU A 31 1.27 0.44 -19.16
N CYS A 32 1.12 -0.74 -18.58
CA CYS A 32 0.08 -1.03 -17.61
C CYS A 32 0.63 -0.85 -16.18
N ALA A 33 0.08 0.12 -15.44
CA ALA A 33 0.54 0.41 -14.10
C ALA A 33 -0.27 -0.37 -13.04
N ASP A 34 0.43 -0.79 -11.96
CA ASP A 34 -0.16 -1.41 -10.77
C ASP A 34 -0.95 -2.70 -11.06
N CYS A 35 -0.40 -3.56 -11.92
CA CYS A 35 -0.97 -4.86 -12.22
C CYS A 35 -0.97 -5.74 -10.96
N THR A 36 -2.09 -6.42 -10.73
CA THR A 36 -2.26 -7.40 -9.64
C THR A 36 -2.14 -8.83 -10.12
N TYR A 37 -2.35 -9.06 -11.42
CA TYR A 37 -2.26 -10.37 -12.03
C TYR A 37 -1.77 -10.27 -13.48
N LEU A 38 -1.01 -11.28 -13.92
CA LEU A 38 -0.51 -11.42 -15.28
C LEU A 38 -0.89 -12.80 -15.80
N GLU A 39 -1.30 -12.86 -17.06
CA GLU A 39 -1.67 -14.08 -17.76
C GLU A 39 -1.02 -14.08 -19.15
N THR A 40 -0.58 -15.22 -19.62
CA THR A 40 -0.07 -15.39 -20.98
C THR A 40 -0.62 -16.66 -21.61
N ASP A 41 -0.91 -16.59 -22.90
CA ASP A 41 -1.24 -17.75 -23.73
C ASP A 41 -0.04 -18.27 -24.53
N GLY A 42 1.17 -17.75 -24.24
CA GLY A 42 2.40 -18.07 -24.94
C GLY A 42 2.74 -17.09 -26.09
N ASN A 43 1.78 -16.35 -26.62
CA ASN A 43 1.96 -15.36 -27.67
C ASN A 43 1.72 -13.92 -27.17
N GLU A 44 0.79 -13.78 -26.22
CA GLU A 44 0.32 -12.48 -25.74
C GLU A 44 0.37 -12.40 -24.22
N LEU A 45 0.64 -11.19 -23.72
CA LEU A 45 0.60 -10.89 -22.30
C LEU A 45 -0.66 -10.07 -21.98
N PHE A 46 -1.49 -10.60 -21.12
CA PHE A 46 -2.63 -9.93 -20.54
C PHE A 46 -2.29 -9.46 -19.13
N MET A 47 -2.61 -8.21 -18.85
CA MET A 47 -2.28 -7.53 -17.60
C MET A 47 -3.57 -7.11 -16.92
N TYR A 48 -3.74 -7.49 -15.67
CA TYR A 48 -4.93 -7.18 -14.89
C TYR A 48 -4.60 -6.13 -13.84
N ARG A 49 -5.41 -5.09 -13.79
CA ARG A 49 -5.25 -4.02 -12.81
C ARG A 49 -6.59 -3.57 -12.22
N PRO A 50 -6.65 -3.17 -10.94
CA PRO A 50 -7.82 -2.53 -10.38
C PRO A 50 -8.12 -1.20 -11.09
N ALA A 51 -9.39 -0.94 -11.34
CA ALA A 51 -9.91 0.30 -11.91
C ALA A 51 -11.12 0.78 -11.08
N LEU A 52 -11.53 2.03 -11.27
CA LEU A 52 -12.70 2.63 -10.62
C LEU A 52 -12.72 2.45 -9.09
N GLY A 53 -11.59 2.72 -8.43
CA GLY A 53 -11.49 2.60 -6.97
C GLY A 53 -11.26 1.19 -6.43
N GLY A 54 -11.14 0.18 -7.31
CA GLY A 54 -10.91 -1.22 -6.94
C GLY A 54 -12.08 -2.15 -7.24
N ASP A 55 -13.28 -1.60 -7.51
CA ASP A 55 -14.50 -2.38 -7.73
C ASP A 55 -14.49 -3.16 -9.07
N VAL A 56 -13.63 -2.77 -10.00
CA VAL A 56 -13.52 -3.39 -11.32
C VAL A 56 -12.08 -3.77 -11.60
N THR A 57 -11.88 -4.96 -12.17
CA THR A 57 -10.57 -5.37 -12.69
C THR A 57 -10.55 -5.23 -14.21
N ALA A 58 -9.67 -4.36 -14.71
CA ALA A 58 -9.47 -4.18 -16.15
C ALA A 58 -8.46 -5.21 -16.67
N LYS A 59 -8.84 -5.96 -17.71
CA LYS A 59 -7.93 -6.82 -18.51
C LYS A 59 -7.35 -5.97 -19.65
N ILE A 60 -6.04 -5.78 -19.67
CA ILE A 60 -5.35 -4.91 -20.61
C ILE A 60 -4.35 -5.73 -21.44
N LYS A 61 -4.34 -5.50 -22.73
CA LYS A 61 -3.36 -6.03 -23.67
C LYS A 61 -2.57 -4.87 -24.27
N CYS A 62 -1.25 -4.99 -24.31
CA CYS A 62 -0.40 -4.04 -25.03
C CYS A 62 -0.26 -4.46 -26.50
N THR A 63 -0.58 -3.56 -27.41
CA THR A 63 -0.50 -3.82 -28.86
C THR A 63 0.92 -3.62 -29.43
N LYS A 64 1.82 -3.01 -28.65
CA LYS A 64 3.22 -2.77 -29.03
C LYS A 64 4.16 -3.56 -28.12
N LYS A 65 5.29 -3.98 -28.66
CA LYS A 65 6.35 -4.68 -27.90
C LYS A 65 7.57 -3.76 -27.72
N PRO A 66 8.28 -3.91 -26.61
CA PRO A 66 7.92 -4.71 -25.45
C PRO A 66 6.71 -4.14 -24.69
N ALA A 67 5.86 -4.99 -24.15
CA ALA A 67 4.82 -4.57 -23.22
C ALA A 67 5.46 -4.18 -21.87
N LEU A 68 5.10 -3.05 -21.29
CA LEU A 68 5.61 -2.67 -19.98
C LEU A 68 4.52 -2.80 -18.92
N ALA A 69 4.91 -3.27 -17.75
CA ALA A 69 4.02 -3.30 -16.58
C ALA A 69 4.77 -2.95 -15.30
N THR A 70 4.11 -2.21 -14.40
CA THR A 70 4.47 -2.27 -12.99
C THR A 70 3.55 -3.26 -12.29
N VAL A 71 4.12 -4.22 -11.57
CA VAL A 71 3.40 -5.32 -10.94
C VAL A 71 3.44 -5.15 -9.43
N ARG A 72 2.29 -5.26 -8.79
CA ARG A 72 2.21 -5.30 -7.33
C ARG A 72 2.78 -6.63 -6.86
N VAL A 73 3.94 -6.56 -6.22
CA VAL A 73 4.50 -7.69 -5.50
C VAL A 73 3.86 -7.68 -4.12
N GLU A 74 3.23 -8.78 -3.73
CA GLU A 74 2.80 -8.94 -2.34
C GLU A 74 4.08 -8.93 -1.49
N ALA A 75 4.28 -7.87 -0.73
CA ALA A 75 5.33 -7.87 0.27
C ALA A 75 4.96 -8.97 1.27
N LYS A 76 5.80 -10.01 1.39
CA LYS A 76 5.77 -10.84 2.60
C LYS A 76 6.01 -9.87 3.74
N THR A 77 5.00 -9.64 4.55
CA THR A 77 5.14 -8.86 5.77
C THR A 77 6.01 -9.71 6.70
N GLU A 78 7.23 -9.26 6.96
CA GLU A 78 8.14 -9.95 7.87
C GLU A 78 7.62 -9.91 9.33
N ASN A 79 6.76 -8.94 9.64
CA ASN A 79 6.22 -8.74 10.97
C ASN A 79 4.78 -9.23 11.07
N ASP A 80 4.52 -10.03 12.10
CA ASP A 80 3.17 -10.52 12.43
C ASP A 80 2.21 -9.38 12.83
N VAL A 81 2.75 -8.32 13.41
CA VAL A 81 2.01 -7.12 13.83
C VAL A 81 2.57 -5.91 13.12
N ILE A 82 1.70 -5.06 12.58
CA ILE A 82 2.06 -3.75 12.01
C ILE A 82 1.24 -2.67 12.71
N ILE A 83 1.92 -1.61 13.15
CA ILE A 83 1.30 -0.39 13.64
C ILE A 83 1.43 0.68 12.55
N SER A 84 0.31 1.26 12.15
CA SER A 84 0.28 2.34 11.16
C SER A 84 -0.35 3.60 11.72
N VAL A 85 0.34 4.72 11.46
CA VAL A 85 -0.06 6.04 11.95
C VAL A 85 -0.69 6.84 10.81
N GLY A 86 -1.88 7.37 11.09
CA GLY A 86 -2.60 8.30 10.22
C GLY A 86 -2.38 9.76 10.61
N LYS A 87 -2.98 10.67 9.83
CA LYS A 87 -2.89 12.11 10.08
C LYS A 87 -3.42 12.50 11.48
N GLY A 88 -4.42 11.77 12.00
CA GLY A 88 -5.02 12.05 13.32
C GLY A 88 -4.11 11.70 14.50
N ALA A 89 -3.00 10.98 14.28
CA ALA A 89 -2.03 10.61 15.31
C ALA A 89 -0.60 11.04 14.94
N VAL A 90 -0.46 11.95 13.96
CA VAL A 90 0.83 12.31 13.36
C VAL A 90 1.80 12.99 14.35
N ASP A 91 1.30 13.62 15.38
CA ASP A 91 2.14 14.29 16.39
C ASP A 91 2.77 13.28 17.37
N TYR A 92 2.27 12.05 17.41
CA TYR A 92 2.77 10.93 18.21
C TYR A 92 3.48 9.86 17.37
N ILE A 93 3.93 10.21 16.16
CA ILE A 93 4.53 9.26 15.20
C ILE A 93 5.78 8.58 15.77
N ASP A 94 6.62 9.34 16.47
CA ASP A 94 7.88 8.84 17.03
C ASP A 94 7.62 7.89 18.22
N ASP A 95 6.57 8.16 19.01
CA ASP A 95 6.17 7.31 20.13
C ASP A 95 5.65 5.96 19.63
N PHE A 96 4.76 5.96 18.64
CA PHE A 96 4.28 4.72 18.00
C PHE A 96 5.41 3.95 17.32
N LYS A 97 6.33 4.64 16.66
CA LYS A 97 7.49 4.01 16.04
C LYS A 97 8.40 3.37 17.10
N SER A 98 8.71 4.09 18.16
CA SER A 98 9.52 3.57 19.27
C SER A 98 8.87 2.37 19.91
N TYR A 99 7.55 2.39 20.12
CA TYR A 99 6.79 1.26 20.65
C TYR A 99 6.86 0.06 19.67
N ALA A 100 6.70 0.28 18.37
CA ALA A 100 6.80 -0.79 17.38
C ALA A 100 8.20 -1.41 17.37
N ASP A 101 9.24 -0.59 17.33
CA ASP A 101 10.64 -1.04 17.30
C ASP A 101 10.98 -1.85 18.57
N LYS A 102 10.57 -1.39 19.76
CA LYS A 102 10.79 -2.07 21.04
C LYS A 102 10.15 -3.46 21.10
N ASN A 103 9.00 -3.64 20.45
CA ASN A 103 8.25 -4.90 20.46
C ASN A 103 8.50 -5.76 19.20
N GLY A 104 9.40 -5.36 18.30
CA GLY A 104 9.67 -6.07 17.06
C GLY A 104 8.49 -6.05 16.08
N PHE A 105 7.64 -5.04 16.14
CA PHE A 105 6.52 -4.86 15.23
C PHE A 105 6.94 -4.08 13.99
N GLY A 106 6.23 -4.27 12.89
CA GLY A 106 6.36 -3.45 11.71
C GLY A 106 5.74 -2.07 11.92
N PHE A 107 6.30 -1.06 11.24
CA PHE A 107 5.80 0.31 11.30
C PHE A 107 5.39 0.79 9.91
N GLY A 108 4.25 1.46 9.84
CA GLY A 108 3.72 2.06 8.62
C GLY A 108 3.07 3.41 8.87
N VAL A 109 2.80 4.12 7.79
CA VAL A 109 2.07 5.40 7.85
C VAL A 109 1.10 5.53 6.68
N SER A 110 0.06 6.32 6.86
CA SER A 110 -0.83 6.68 5.75
C SER A 110 -0.19 7.73 4.83
N ARG A 111 -0.64 7.82 3.57
CA ARG A 111 -0.13 8.81 2.62
C ARG A 111 -0.14 10.25 3.12
N PRO A 112 -1.20 10.78 3.78
CA PRO A 112 -1.18 12.14 4.30
C PRO A 112 -0.02 12.42 5.27
N VAL A 113 0.48 11.42 6.00
CA VAL A 113 1.65 11.56 6.88
C VAL A 113 2.94 11.72 6.05
N VAL A 114 3.09 10.94 4.99
CA VAL A 114 4.23 11.08 4.06
C VAL A 114 4.22 12.44 3.39
N ASP A 115 3.05 12.91 2.96
CA ASP A 115 2.89 14.21 2.30
C ASP A 115 3.28 15.40 3.24
N THR A 116 3.25 15.22 4.57
CA THR A 116 3.78 16.21 5.54
C THR A 116 5.30 16.17 5.70
N GLY A 117 5.97 15.20 5.11
CA GLY A 117 7.42 14.99 5.27
C GLY A 117 7.84 14.35 6.61
N LYS A 118 6.91 14.00 7.50
CA LYS A 118 7.20 13.39 8.81
C LYS A 118 7.61 11.91 8.72
N ALA A 119 7.38 11.26 7.57
CA ALA A 119 7.81 9.88 7.33
C ALA A 119 8.27 9.69 5.88
N PRO A 120 9.23 8.79 5.62
CA PRO A 120 9.67 8.47 4.28
C PRO A 120 8.61 7.68 3.52
N TYR A 121 8.62 7.78 2.19
CA TYR A 121 7.69 7.07 1.32
C TYR A 121 7.70 5.54 1.52
N ASP A 122 8.84 4.98 1.87
CA ASP A 122 8.99 3.53 2.08
C ASP A 122 8.20 3.00 3.28
N CYS A 123 7.73 3.87 4.17
CA CYS A 123 6.81 3.50 5.25
C CYS A 123 5.34 3.60 4.86
N GLN A 124 5.02 4.10 3.65
CA GLN A 124 3.64 4.31 3.23
C GLN A 124 2.90 2.99 3.03
N VAL A 125 1.78 2.84 3.73
CA VAL A 125 0.76 1.80 3.50
C VAL A 125 -0.42 2.43 2.77
N GLY A 126 -0.86 1.82 1.67
CA GLY A 126 -1.97 2.33 0.87
C GLY A 126 -1.85 2.00 -0.61
N LEU A 127 -2.82 2.44 -1.39
CA LEU A 127 -2.94 2.18 -2.83
C LEU A 127 -1.67 2.49 -3.62
N THR A 128 -0.98 3.58 -3.27
CA THR A 128 0.27 4.02 -3.91
C THR A 128 1.52 3.64 -3.12
N GLY A 129 1.37 3.04 -1.93
CA GLY A 129 2.43 2.56 -1.07
C GLY A 129 2.56 1.04 -1.08
N LYS A 130 2.86 0.47 0.08
CA LYS A 130 2.93 -0.98 0.30
C LYS A 130 1.54 -1.55 0.56
N ASN A 131 1.26 -2.72 0.00
CA ASN A 131 0.20 -3.60 0.49
C ASN A 131 0.80 -4.49 1.59
N VAL A 132 0.10 -4.63 2.69
CA VAL A 132 0.57 -5.40 3.85
C VAL A 132 -0.49 -6.41 4.28
N ASN A 133 -0.05 -7.57 4.75
CA ASN A 133 -0.92 -8.66 5.18
C ASN A 133 -0.44 -9.28 6.51
N PRO A 134 -0.30 -8.46 7.58
CA PRO A 134 0.09 -8.95 8.89
C PRO A 134 -1.03 -9.80 9.52
N LYS A 135 -0.71 -10.54 10.58
CA LYS A 135 -1.73 -11.19 11.42
C LYS A 135 -2.58 -10.15 12.15
N ILE A 136 -1.95 -9.05 12.59
CA ILE A 136 -2.62 -7.94 13.28
C ILE A 136 -2.16 -6.62 12.66
N TYR A 137 -3.12 -5.80 12.28
CA TYR A 137 -2.89 -4.44 11.80
C TYR A 137 -3.54 -3.42 12.73
N VAL A 138 -2.74 -2.52 13.29
CA VAL A 138 -3.21 -1.44 14.16
C VAL A 138 -3.22 -0.13 13.37
N ALA A 139 -4.39 0.47 13.22
CA ALA A 139 -4.62 1.72 12.50
C ALA A 139 -4.85 2.87 13.48
N ALA A 140 -3.80 3.60 13.87
CA ALA A 140 -3.88 4.72 14.81
C ALA A 140 -4.09 6.06 14.10
N GLY A 141 -5.20 6.74 14.36
CA GLY A 141 -5.52 8.03 13.76
C GLY A 141 -5.73 8.01 12.24
N ILE A 142 -6.09 6.85 11.69
CA ILE A 142 -6.40 6.63 10.27
C ILE A 142 -7.89 6.81 10.03
N SER A 143 -8.25 7.59 9.00
CA SER A 143 -9.66 7.88 8.70
C SER A 143 -10.45 6.73 8.06
N GLY A 144 -9.77 5.75 7.45
CA GLY A 144 -10.43 4.65 6.73
C GLY A 144 -10.79 4.98 5.27
N ALA A 145 -10.04 5.87 4.63
CA ALA A 145 -10.19 6.10 3.20
C ALA A 145 -9.87 4.83 2.39
N VAL A 146 -10.62 4.57 1.31
CA VAL A 146 -10.48 3.37 0.45
C VAL A 146 -9.04 3.19 -0.03
N GLN A 147 -8.33 4.28 -0.33
CA GLN A 147 -6.94 4.26 -0.76
C GLN A 147 -5.98 3.68 0.30
N HIS A 148 -6.38 3.66 1.56
CA HIS A 148 -5.61 3.03 2.63
C HIS A 148 -6.11 1.60 2.89
N THR A 149 -7.43 1.42 3.01
CA THR A 149 -8.02 0.14 3.41
C THR A 149 -7.81 -0.96 2.38
N CYS A 150 -7.76 -0.64 1.07
CA CYS A 150 -7.43 -1.62 0.02
C CYS A 150 -6.03 -2.24 0.15
N ALA A 151 -5.14 -1.63 0.92
CA ALA A 151 -3.79 -2.14 1.13
C ALA A 151 -3.66 -3.05 2.36
N ILE A 152 -4.73 -3.20 3.13
CA ILE A 152 -4.80 -4.00 4.36
C ILE A 152 -5.92 -5.05 4.34
N GLU A 153 -6.58 -5.23 3.20
CA GLU A 153 -7.70 -6.19 3.02
C GLU A 153 -7.35 -7.63 3.42
N LYS A 154 -6.07 -7.99 3.33
CA LYS A 154 -5.57 -9.32 3.66
C LYS A 154 -4.99 -9.41 5.08
N ALA A 155 -5.10 -8.37 5.90
CA ALA A 155 -4.72 -8.45 7.30
C ALA A 155 -5.63 -9.44 8.05
N GLY A 156 -5.06 -10.20 8.99
CA GLY A 156 -5.82 -11.20 9.75
C GLY A 156 -6.82 -10.55 10.70
N VAL A 157 -6.37 -9.55 11.46
CA VAL A 157 -7.18 -8.74 12.38
C VAL A 157 -6.81 -7.28 12.20
N VAL A 158 -7.80 -6.41 12.09
CA VAL A 158 -7.62 -4.96 12.02
C VAL A 158 -8.17 -4.30 13.27
N ILE A 159 -7.33 -3.53 13.96
CA ILE A 159 -7.68 -2.74 15.13
C ILE A 159 -7.65 -1.26 14.75
N GLY A 160 -8.80 -0.59 14.81
CA GLY A 160 -8.92 0.84 14.52
C GLY A 160 -8.90 1.68 15.80
N ILE A 161 -8.06 2.71 15.85
CA ILE A 161 -7.97 3.67 16.95
C ILE A 161 -8.23 5.06 16.39
N ASN A 162 -9.32 5.70 16.81
CA ASN A 162 -9.68 7.03 16.34
C ASN A 162 -10.58 7.75 17.35
N PRO A 163 -10.35 9.02 17.66
CA PRO A 163 -11.22 9.77 18.56
C PRO A 163 -12.60 10.07 17.95
N ASP A 164 -12.71 10.11 16.63
CA ASP A 164 -14.00 10.27 15.94
C ASP A 164 -14.72 8.91 15.84
N ARG A 165 -15.78 8.75 16.64
CA ARG A 165 -16.63 7.55 16.65
C ARG A 165 -17.22 7.21 15.27
N ASN A 166 -17.37 8.19 14.39
CA ASN A 166 -17.93 8.03 13.06
C ASN A 166 -16.85 7.85 11.97
N ALA A 167 -15.57 7.74 12.34
CA ALA A 167 -14.50 7.51 11.39
C ALA A 167 -14.74 6.23 10.60
N ARG A 168 -14.59 6.32 9.26
CA ARG A 168 -14.84 5.19 8.34
C ARG A 168 -13.96 3.97 8.64
N ILE A 169 -12.82 4.14 9.31
CA ILE A 169 -11.97 3.02 9.69
C ILE A 169 -12.73 1.96 10.50
N PHE A 170 -13.71 2.38 11.32
CA PHE A 170 -14.52 1.47 12.11
C PHE A 170 -15.44 0.56 11.30
N SER A 171 -15.69 0.89 10.03
CA SER A 171 -16.41 0.00 9.10
C SER A 171 -15.52 -1.09 8.51
N TYR A 172 -14.18 -1.02 8.71
CA TYR A 172 -13.20 -1.94 8.16
C TYR A 172 -12.42 -2.70 9.24
N CYS A 173 -12.52 -2.31 10.51
CA CYS A 173 -11.81 -2.96 11.58
C CYS A 173 -12.66 -4.03 12.28
N ASP A 174 -11.99 -5.05 12.79
CA ASP A 174 -12.60 -6.08 13.64
C ASP A 174 -12.83 -5.55 15.07
N TYR A 175 -11.91 -4.67 15.52
CA TYR A 175 -11.99 -4.02 16.84
C TYR A 175 -11.79 -2.52 16.68
N GLY A 176 -12.72 -1.75 17.22
CA GLY A 176 -12.67 -0.28 17.25
C GLY A 176 -12.45 0.25 18.65
N ILE A 177 -11.45 1.11 18.83
CA ILE A 177 -11.15 1.79 20.09
C ILE A 177 -11.35 3.29 19.86
N VAL A 178 -12.36 3.86 20.54
CA VAL A 178 -12.66 5.29 20.45
C VAL A 178 -11.86 6.03 21.53
N CYS A 179 -10.66 6.47 21.15
CA CYS A 179 -9.77 7.26 22.02
C CYS A 179 -8.78 8.06 21.19
N THR A 180 -8.06 8.98 21.82
CA THR A 180 -6.96 9.72 21.21
C THR A 180 -5.69 8.86 21.13
N ALA A 181 -4.72 9.31 20.31
CA ALA A 181 -3.40 8.69 20.24
C ALA A 181 -2.66 8.76 21.59
N GLU A 182 -2.82 9.85 22.31
CA GLU A 182 -2.23 10.05 23.63
C GLU A 182 -2.77 9.06 24.66
N GLU A 183 -4.10 8.92 24.73
CA GLU A 183 -4.75 8.01 25.65
C GLU A 183 -4.31 6.56 25.46
N ILE A 184 -4.21 6.10 24.21
CA ILE A 184 -3.79 4.73 23.93
C ILE A 184 -2.29 4.52 24.25
N LEU A 185 -1.43 5.49 23.96
CA LEU A 185 -0.01 5.40 24.28
C LEU A 185 0.23 5.34 25.79
N ASN A 186 -0.52 6.10 26.58
CA ASN A 186 -0.44 6.05 28.05
C ASN A 186 -0.83 4.69 28.64
N VAL A 187 -1.56 3.85 27.89
CA VAL A 187 -1.91 2.48 28.31
C VAL A 187 -0.85 1.47 27.83
N LEU A 188 -0.18 1.74 26.71
CA LEU A 188 0.80 0.84 26.09
C LEU A 188 2.22 1.02 26.65
N CYS A 189 2.57 2.18 27.14
CA CYS A 189 3.88 2.53 27.72
C CYS A 189 3.83 2.60 29.24
#